data_5df1607ab277917b805dc9056865af70
#
_entry.id   5df1607ab277917b805dc9056865af70
#
_cell.length_a   1.000
_cell.length_b   1.000
_cell.length_c   1.000
_cell.angle_alpha   90.00
_cell.angle_beta   90.00
_cell.angle_gamma   90.00
#
_symmetry.space_group_name_H-M   'P 1'
#
loop_
_entity.id
_entity.type
_entity.pdbx_description
1 polymer ?
#
loop_
_entity_poly.entity_id
_entity_poly.type
_entity_poly.pdbx_seq_one_letter_code
_entity_poly.pdbx_strand_id
1 'polypeptide(L)'
;MSIAKYLEHTLLKPEATVADIMKLCAEAKEYNLGGVCVNTCYAGLARHLLVGTDVKIVTVVGFPLGADRSEVKALATKLAVDEDHVDEVDMVMNMSAFKSGNYDGVVEDIAAVVEAAKPYAVKVIIETCLLTDEEKVKACELVAKGGAAFVKTSTGFSKGGATIHDVEILAREANRYGIGVKAAGGIRDYETAKAMIAAGADRIGTSAGVAICEDEAKAMGGGLPK
;
A
#
# COMPACT_ATOMS: atom_id res chain seq x y z
N MET A 1 12.52 -9.05 14.87
CA MET A 1 11.79 -9.44 13.63
C MET A 1 12.43 -8.65 12.51
N SER A 2 12.82 -9.28 11.38
CA SER A 2 13.44 -8.55 10.25
C SER A 2 12.45 -7.57 9.65
N ILE A 3 12.96 -6.40 9.21
CA ILE A 3 12.17 -5.36 8.55
C ILE A 3 11.54 -5.85 7.24
N ALA A 4 12.16 -6.85 6.60
CA ALA A 4 11.73 -7.40 5.31
C ALA A 4 10.22 -7.73 5.24
N LYS A 5 9.65 -8.25 6.33
CA LYS A 5 8.23 -8.63 6.39
C LYS A 5 7.26 -7.43 6.43
N TYR A 6 7.76 -6.24 6.75
CA TYR A 6 6.98 -5.01 6.67
C TYR A 6 6.98 -4.42 5.25
N LEU A 7 7.94 -4.81 4.39
CA LEU A 7 8.18 -4.18 3.10
C LEU A 7 7.30 -4.78 2.00
N GLU A 8 6.57 -3.92 1.31
CA GLU A 8 5.93 -4.20 0.02
C GLU A 8 6.74 -3.51 -1.08
N HIS A 9 7.55 -4.32 -1.80
CA HIS A 9 8.44 -3.83 -2.86
C HIS A 9 7.62 -3.38 -4.06
N THR A 10 7.72 -2.10 -4.42
CA THR A 10 6.73 -1.41 -5.25
C THR A 10 7.32 -0.95 -6.58
N LEU A 11 6.64 -1.28 -7.68
CA LEU A 11 6.93 -0.77 -9.01
C LEU A 11 5.64 -0.42 -9.75
N LEU A 12 5.30 0.88 -9.80
CA LEU A 12 4.06 1.42 -10.38
C LEU A 12 4.31 2.41 -11.51
N LYS A 13 5.56 2.54 -11.98
CA LYS A 13 5.91 3.43 -13.08
C LYS A 13 5.20 2.99 -14.36
N PRO A 14 4.66 3.93 -15.17
CA PRO A 14 3.94 3.59 -16.40
C PRO A 14 4.84 2.94 -17.47
N GLU A 15 6.14 3.24 -17.45
CA GLU A 15 7.15 2.69 -18.35
C GLU A 15 7.75 1.35 -17.89
N ALA A 16 7.29 0.79 -16.75
CA ALA A 16 7.79 -0.49 -16.26
C ALA A 16 7.60 -1.61 -17.28
N THR A 17 8.63 -2.41 -17.46
CA THR A 17 8.64 -3.53 -18.42
C THR A 17 8.44 -4.88 -17.71
N VAL A 18 8.17 -5.92 -18.50
CA VAL A 18 8.15 -7.32 -18.00
C VAL A 18 9.45 -7.68 -17.29
N ALA A 19 10.60 -7.26 -17.83
CA ALA A 19 11.91 -7.53 -17.21
C ALA A 19 12.05 -6.87 -15.84
N ASP A 20 11.50 -5.65 -15.66
CA ASP A 20 11.51 -4.96 -14.37
C ASP A 20 10.63 -5.67 -13.34
N ILE A 21 9.48 -6.21 -13.76
CA ILE A 21 8.61 -7.00 -12.87
C ILE A 21 9.27 -8.33 -12.49
N MET A 22 9.93 -9.01 -13.44
CA MET A 22 10.69 -10.23 -13.14
C MET A 22 11.79 -9.96 -12.11
N LYS A 23 12.51 -8.85 -12.25
CA LYS A 23 13.54 -8.43 -11.30
C LYS A 23 12.92 -8.15 -9.93
N LEU A 24 11.84 -7.36 -9.86
CA LEU A 24 11.11 -7.04 -8.63
C LEU A 24 10.72 -8.31 -7.86
N CYS A 25 10.14 -9.29 -8.56
CA CYS A 25 9.72 -10.55 -7.96
C CYS A 25 10.91 -11.41 -7.50
N ALA A 26 12.01 -11.44 -8.26
CA ALA A 26 13.23 -12.14 -7.87
C ALA A 26 13.82 -11.53 -6.58
N GLU A 27 13.94 -10.22 -6.50
CA GLU A 27 14.39 -9.49 -5.31
C GLU A 27 13.48 -9.77 -4.11
N ALA A 28 12.15 -9.75 -4.30
CA ALA A 28 11.21 -10.03 -3.23
C ALA A 28 11.34 -11.45 -2.65
N LYS A 29 11.65 -12.44 -3.50
CA LYS A 29 11.96 -13.82 -3.07
C LYS A 29 13.28 -13.88 -2.31
N GLU A 30 14.34 -13.32 -2.87
CA GLU A 30 15.69 -13.36 -2.31
C GLU A 30 15.73 -12.78 -0.90
N TYR A 31 15.10 -11.62 -0.70
CA TYR A 31 15.07 -10.93 0.59
C TYR A 31 13.87 -11.33 1.47
N ASN A 32 13.05 -12.28 1.03
CA ASN A 32 11.85 -12.74 1.75
C ASN A 32 10.95 -11.59 2.21
N LEU A 33 10.68 -10.66 1.30
CA LEU A 33 9.88 -9.46 1.55
C LEU A 33 8.42 -9.80 1.90
N GLY A 34 7.70 -8.87 2.51
CA GLY A 34 6.28 -9.04 2.86
C GLY A 34 5.38 -9.11 1.64
N GLY A 35 5.71 -8.38 0.58
CA GLY A 35 4.95 -8.39 -0.66
C GLY A 35 5.60 -7.63 -1.81
N VAL A 36 4.99 -7.72 -2.99
CA VAL A 36 5.24 -6.85 -4.13
C VAL A 36 3.98 -6.03 -4.43
N CYS A 37 4.15 -4.79 -4.91
CA CYS A 37 3.02 -3.95 -5.33
C CYS A 37 3.23 -3.51 -6.78
N VAL A 38 2.31 -3.90 -7.67
CA VAL A 38 2.39 -3.70 -9.11
C VAL A 38 1.08 -3.15 -9.68
N ASN A 39 1.13 -2.55 -10.88
CA ASN A 39 -0.07 -2.21 -11.63
C ASN A 39 -0.88 -3.47 -12.00
N THR A 40 -2.21 -3.34 -12.15
CA THR A 40 -3.11 -4.47 -12.45
C THR A 40 -2.68 -5.29 -13.66
N CYS A 41 -2.16 -4.64 -14.73
CA CYS A 41 -1.69 -5.34 -15.93
C CYS A 41 -0.52 -6.32 -15.70
N TYR A 42 0.14 -6.24 -14.53
CA TYR A 42 1.24 -7.13 -14.14
C TYR A 42 0.90 -8.07 -12.99
N ALA A 43 -0.31 -7.99 -12.44
CA ALA A 43 -0.71 -8.77 -11.27
C ALA A 43 -0.63 -10.28 -11.53
N GLY A 44 -1.19 -10.75 -12.64
CA GLY A 44 -1.12 -12.17 -13.05
C GLY A 44 0.31 -12.66 -13.31
N LEU A 45 1.19 -11.81 -13.89
CA LEU A 45 2.61 -12.13 -14.06
C LEU A 45 3.30 -12.28 -12.69
N ALA A 46 3.07 -11.33 -11.77
CA ALA A 46 3.64 -11.38 -10.43
C ALA A 46 3.18 -12.64 -9.68
N ARG A 47 1.88 -13.00 -9.78
CA ARG A 47 1.34 -14.24 -9.23
C ARG A 47 2.10 -15.46 -9.75
N HIS A 48 2.27 -15.56 -11.07
CA HIS A 48 3.00 -16.68 -11.68
C HIS A 48 4.45 -16.77 -11.19
N LEU A 49 5.13 -15.64 -11.11
CA LEU A 49 6.54 -15.59 -10.68
C LEU A 49 6.73 -15.90 -9.19
N LEU A 50 5.72 -15.67 -8.34
CA LEU A 50 5.80 -15.82 -6.89
C LEU A 50 5.12 -17.09 -6.36
N VAL A 51 4.71 -18.01 -7.24
CA VAL A 51 4.16 -19.31 -6.83
C VAL A 51 5.12 -20.04 -5.88
N GLY A 52 4.57 -20.59 -4.79
CA GLY A 52 5.32 -21.34 -3.80
C GLY A 52 6.12 -20.47 -2.80
N THR A 53 5.86 -19.18 -2.76
CA THR A 53 6.41 -18.25 -1.76
C THR A 53 5.33 -17.64 -0.88
N ASP A 54 5.72 -17.06 0.26
CA ASP A 54 4.83 -16.30 1.16
C ASP A 54 4.76 -14.81 0.80
N VAL A 55 5.38 -14.39 -0.32
CA VAL A 55 5.37 -13.00 -0.78
C VAL A 55 4.00 -12.65 -1.33
N LYS A 56 3.33 -11.68 -0.72
CA LYS A 56 1.99 -11.25 -1.14
C LYS A 56 2.03 -10.46 -2.44
N ILE A 57 1.01 -10.63 -3.26
CA ILE A 57 0.77 -9.80 -4.44
C ILE A 57 -0.25 -8.73 -4.09
N VAL A 58 0.17 -7.47 -4.18
CA VAL A 58 -0.65 -6.28 -3.99
C VAL A 58 -0.81 -5.58 -5.33
N THR A 59 -2.00 -5.12 -5.64
CA THR A 59 -2.22 -4.25 -6.81
C THR A 59 -2.93 -2.96 -6.42
N VAL A 60 -3.02 -2.00 -7.37
CA VAL A 60 -3.64 -0.70 -7.15
C VAL A 60 -4.89 -0.53 -7.99
N VAL A 61 -5.91 0.17 -7.47
CA VAL A 61 -7.12 0.53 -8.20
C VAL A 61 -7.48 2.01 -7.98
N GLY A 62 -8.08 2.64 -9.01
CA GLY A 62 -8.33 4.09 -8.99
C GLY A 62 -7.05 4.92 -8.88
N PHE A 63 -5.93 4.37 -9.30
CA PHE A 63 -4.61 4.91 -9.02
C PHE A 63 -4.05 5.73 -10.21
N PRO A 64 -3.37 6.89 -9.93
CA PRO A 64 -3.07 7.45 -8.62
C PRO A 64 -4.06 8.51 -8.12
N LEU A 65 -5.12 8.83 -8.85
CA LEU A 65 -5.95 10.02 -8.62
C LEU A 65 -7.19 9.77 -7.73
N GLY A 66 -7.67 8.54 -7.64
CA GLY A 66 -8.91 8.20 -6.94
C GLY A 66 -10.18 8.71 -7.63
N ALA A 67 -10.07 9.25 -8.85
CA ALA A 67 -11.14 9.97 -9.54
C ALA A 67 -12.03 9.10 -10.44
N ASP A 68 -11.80 7.79 -10.46
CA ASP A 68 -12.65 6.85 -11.17
C ASP A 68 -14.01 6.69 -10.48
N ARG A 69 -15.01 6.29 -11.23
CA ARG A 69 -16.31 5.91 -10.69
C ARG A 69 -16.16 4.65 -9.81
N SER A 70 -16.97 4.55 -8.76
CA SER A 70 -16.92 3.41 -7.82
C SER A 70 -17.11 2.06 -8.49
N GLU A 71 -17.98 1.98 -9.50
CA GLU A 71 -18.21 0.75 -10.26
C GLU A 71 -16.97 0.32 -11.06
N VAL A 72 -16.18 1.29 -11.55
CA VAL A 72 -14.93 1.01 -12.29
C VAL A 72 -13.86 0.48 -11.32
N LYS A 73 -13.71 1.10 -10.15
CA LYS A 73 -12.79 0.61 -9.10
C LYS A 73 -13.19 -0.80 -8.64
N ALA A 74 -14.48 -1.04 -8.39
CA ALA A 74 -14.99 -2.34 -7.98
C ALA A 74 -14.77 -3.41 -9.07
N LEU A 75 -15.01 -3.10 -10.34
CA LEU A 75 -14.74 -4.01 -11.45
C LEU A 75 -13.25 -4.33 -11.58
N ALA A 76 -12.38 -3.32 -11.52
CA ALA A 76 -10.93 -3.52 -11.56
C ALA A 76 -10.45 -4.40 -10.40
N THR A 77 -11.02 -4.20 -9.20
CA THR A 77 -10.75 -5.03 -8.02
C THR A 77 -11.18 -6.47 -8.25
N LYS A 78 -12.40 -6.67 -8.73
CA LYS A 78 -12.93 -8.01 -8.99
C LYS A 78 -12.08 -8.78 -9.99
N LEU A 79 -11.66 -8.15 -11.08
CA LEU A 79 -10.77 -8.78 -12.08
C LEU A 79 -9.42 -9.13 -11.45
N ALA A 80 -8.82 -8.24 -10.67
CA ALA A 80 -7.54 -8.50 -10.00
C ALA A 80 -7.63 -9.68 -9.00
N VAL A 81 -8.75 -9.83 -8.30
CA VAL A 81 -8.97 -10.93 -7.35
C VAL A 81 -9.29 -12.23 -8.06
N ASP A 82 -10.27 -12.23 -8.97
CA ASP A 82 -10.81 -13.44 -9.58
C ASP A 82 -9.89 -14.03 -10.67
N GLU A 83 -9.24 -13.15 -11.46
CA GLU A 83 -8.43 -13.56 -12.62
C GLU A 83 -6.93 -13.61 -12.27
N ASP A 84 -6.42 -12.58 -11.56
CA ASP A 84 -5.00 -12.45 -11.26
C ASP A 84 -4.62 -13.01 -9.89
N HIS A 85 -5.59 -13.35 -9.05
CA HIS A 85 -5.43 -13.92 -7.71
C HIS A 85 -4.52 -13.09 -6.80
N VAL A 86 -4.73 -11.77 -6.77
CA VAL A 86 -4.01 -10.87 -5.85
C VAL A 86 -4.42 -11.15 -4.40
N ASP A 87 -3.49 -10.88 -3.46
CA ASP A 87 -3.72 -11.10 -2.03
C ASP A 87 -4.25 -9.85 -1.31
N GLU A 88 -3.98 -8.66 -1.83
CA GLU A 88 -4.40 -7.39 -1.24
C GLU A 88 -4.55 -6.31 -2.33
N VAL A 89 -5.42 -5.32 -2.08
CA VAL A 89 -5.69 -4.22 -3.03
C VAL A 89 -5.48 -2.88 -2.33
N ASP A 90 -4.69 -1.99 -2.94
CA ASP A 90 -4.51 -0.61 -2.52
C ASP A 90 -5.37 0.31 -3.40
N MET A 91 -6.50 0.81 -2.90
CA MET A 91 -7.33 1.77 -3.63
C MET A 91 -6.97 3.21 -3.27
N VAL A 92 -7.19 4.16 -4.18
CA VAL A 92 -7.12 5.59 -3.85
C VAL A 92 -8.50 6.13 -3.53
N MET A 93 -8.61 6.82 -2.38
CA MET A 93 -9.83 7.52 -1.95
C MET A 93 -10.26 8.56 -3.00
N ASN A 94 -11.56 8.72 -3.21
CA ASN A 94 -12.07 9.80 -4.06
C ASN A 94 -11.86 11.15 -3.35
N MET A 95 -10.72 11.78 -3.64
CA MET A 95 -10.31 13.04 -3.03
C MET A 95 -11.28 14.19 -3.34
N SER A 96 -11.84 14.24 -4.54
CA SER A 96 -12.84 15.23 -4.91
C SER A 96 -14.10 15.16 -4.06
N ALA A 97 -14.63 13.94 -3.87
CA ALA A 97 -15.78 13.71 -3.01
C ALA A 97 -15.48 14.09 -1.55
N PHE A 98 -14.31 13.69 -1.04
CA PHE A 98 -13.87 14.03 0.30
C PHE A 98 -13.78 15.54 0.52
N LYS A 99 -13.08 16.27 -0.37
CA LYS A 99 -12.92 17.73 -0.28
C LYS A 99 -14.24 18.50 -0.48
N SER A 100 -15.21 17.90 -1.13
CA SER A 100 -16.56 18.45 -1.30
C SER A 100 -17.49 18.15 -0.12
N GLY A 101 -17.02 17.44 0.91
CA GLY A 101 -17.82 17.06 2.07
C GLY A 101 -18.80 15.90 1.80
N ASN A 102 -18.73 15.25 0.64
CA ASN A 102 -19.54 14.08 0.32
C ASN A 102 -18.95 12.81 0.97
N TYR A 103 -19.01 12.75 2.30
CA TYR A 103 -18.43 11.66 3.08
C TYR A 103 -19.16 10.33 2.90
N ASP A 104 -20.48 10.36 2.72
CA ASP A 104 -21.25 9.15 2.44
C ASP A 104 -20.82 8.52 1.11
N GLY A 105 -20.64 9.33 0.06
CA GLY A 105 -20.13 8.85 -1.22
C GLY A 105 -18.68 8.29 -1.13
N VAL A 106 -17.84 8.83 -0.24
CA VAL A 106 -16.50 8.26 0.04
C VAL A 106 -16.62 6.88 0.68
N VAL A 107 -17.51 6.72 1.67
CA VAL A 107 -17.74 5.42 2.34
C VAL A 107 -18.30 4.40 1.36
N GLU A 108 -19.26 4.79 0.52
CA GLU A 108 -19.85 3.91 -0.51
C GLU A 108 -18.80 3.45 -1.54
N ASP A 109 -17.92 4.36 -1.99
CA ASP A 109 -16.81 4.05 -2.91
C ASP A 109 -15.85 3.01 -2.31
N ILE A 110 -15.46 3.20 -1.05
CA ILE A 110 -14.60 2.26 -0.32
C ILE A 110 -15.31 0.91 -0.13
N ALA A 111 -16.56 0.93 0.31
CA ALA A 111 -17.34 -0.28 0.56
C ALA A 111 -17.53 -1.12 -0.71
N ALA A 112 -17.74 -0.49 -1.87
CA ALA A 112 -17.84 -1.18 -3.15
C ALA A 112 -16.57 -1.94 -3.51
N VAL A 113 -15.40 -1.35 -3.26
CA VAL A 113 -14.10 -2.00 -3.48
C VAL A 113 -13.86 -3.10 -2.45
N VAL A 114 -14.19 -2.87 -1.18
CA VAL A 114 -14.08 -3.87 -0.11
C VAL A 114 -14.94 -5.10 -0.41
N GLU A 115 -16.18 -4.91 -0.87
CA GLU A 115 -17.06 -6.02 -1.24
C GLU A 115 -16.50 -6.83 -2.41
N ALA A 116 -15.97 -6.13 -3.44
CA ALA A 116 -15.37 -6.76 -4.62
C ALA A 116 -14.05 -7.49 -4.31
N ALA A 117 -13.34 -7.08 -3.24
CA ALA A 117 -12.07 -7.68 -2.84
C ALA A 117 -12.20 -8.92 -1.95
N LYS A 118 -13.39 -9.22 -1.42
CA LYS A 118 -13.57 -10.33 -0.47
C LYS A 118 -13.05 -11.66 -1.00
N PRO A 119 -12.31 -12.44 -0.18
CA PRO A 119 -12.04 -12.23 1.26
C PRO A 119 -10.74 -11.45 1.57
N TYR A 120 -10.16 -10.78 0.62
CA TYR A 120 -8.86 -10.13 0.72
C TYR A 120 -8.92 -8.72 1.28
N ALA A 121 -7.80 -8.26 1.87
CA ALA A 121 -7.71 -6.96 2.51
C ALA A 121 -7.64 -5.82 1.48
N VAL A 122 -8.35 -4.73 1.79
CA VAL A 122 -8.24 -3.45 1.07
C VAL A 122 -7.51 -2.44 1.94
N LYS A 123 -6.56 -1.70 1.32
CA LYS A 123 -5.89 -0.55 1.92
C LYS A 123 -6.32 0.70 1.17
N VAL A 124 -6.69 1.76 1.89
CA VAL A 124 -7.15 3.01 1.26
C VAL A 124 -6.08 4.09 1.36
N ILE A 125 -5.61 4.55 0.21
CA ILE A 125 -4.66 5.66 0.10
C ILE A 125 -5.44 6.96 0.24
N ILE A 126 -5.13 7.74 1.28
CA ILE A 126 -5.78 9.01 1.57
C ILE A 126 -4.99 10.23 1.09
N GLU A 127 -3.79 10.05 0.54
CA GLU A 127 -2.87 11.08 0.03
C GLU A 127 -2.65 12.21 1.03
N THR A 128 -2.00 11.91 2.13
CA THR A 128 -1.87 12.78 3.32
C THR A 128 -1.35 14.18 3.01
N CYS A 129 -0.50 14.33 1.99
CA CYS A 129 0.05 15.64 1.59
C CYS A 129 -0.98 16.63 1.03
N LEU A 130 -2.22 16.17 0.77
CA LEU A 130 -3.35 16.99 0.34
C LEU A 130 -4.32 17.33 1.47
N LEU A 131 -4.08 16.80 2.69
CA LEU A 131 -4.99 16.85 3.83
C LEU A 131 -4.39 17.64 5.00
N THR A 132 -5.26 18.37 5.73
CA THR A 132 -4.93 18.87 7.06
C THR A 132 -4.92 17.71 8.08
N ASP A 133 -4.45 17.95 9.31
CA ASP A 133 -4.44 16.90 10.35
C ASP A 133 -5.85 16.47 10.73
N GLU A 134 -6.80 17.41 10.80
CA GLU A 134 -8.22 17.14 11.05
C GLU A 134 -8.83 16.31 9.91
N GLU A 135 -8.47 16.62 8.67
CA GLU A 135 -8.92 15.87 7.50
C GLU A 135 -8.34 14.44 7.46
N LYS A 136 -7.10 14.22 7.92
CA LYS A 136 -6.51 12.87 8.06
C LYS A 136 -7.27 12.03 9.08
N VAL A 137 -7.62 12.62 10.23
CA VAL A 137 -8.47 11.97 11.24
C VAL A 137 -9.81 11.58 10.63
N LYS A 138 -10.47 12.51 9.93
CA LYS A 138 -11.75 12.25 9.26
C LYS A 138 -11.66 11.19 8.18
N ALA A 139 -10.61 11.23 7.36
CA ALA A 139 -10.38 10.22 6.32
C ALA A 139 -10.18 8.82 6.93
N CYS A 140 -9.42 8.70 8.03
CA CYS A 140 -9.24 7.43 8.74
C CYS A 140 -10.59 6.86 9.26
N GLU A 141 -11.46 7.70 9.80
CA GLU A 141 -12.83 7.32 10.19
C GLU A 141 -13.62 6.75 9.00
N LEU A 142 -13.58 7.42 7.83
CA LEU A 142 -14.32 6.99 6.65
C LEU A 142 -13.76 5.68 6.07
N VAL A 143 -12.44 5.51 6.10
CA VAL A 143 -11.75 4.27 5.71
C VAL A 143 -12.27 3.08 6.54
N ALA A 144 -12.34 3.25 7.85
CA ALA A 144 -12.86 2.22 8.74
C ALA A 144 -14.35 1.96 8.50
N LYS A 145 -15.17 3.01 8.33
CA LYS A 145 -16.61 2.88 8.01
C LYS A 145 -16.86 2.15 6.69
N GLY A 146 -16.01 2.34 5.69
CA GLY A 146 -16.06 1.61 4.42
C GLY A 146 -15.64 0.14 4.53
N GLY A 147 -15.14 -0.30 5.70
CA GLY A 147 -14.76 -1.69 5.97
C GLY A 147 -13.37 -2.06 5.48
N ALA A 148 -12.53 -1.10 5.12
CA ALA A 148 -11.16 -1.37 4.70
C ALA A 148 -10.27 -1.79 5.88
N ALA A 149 -9.29 -2.65 5.63
CA ALA A 149 -8.40 -3.19 6.65
C ALA A 149 -7.24 -2.24 7.01
N PHE A 150 -6.88 -1.32 6.13
CA PHE A 150 -5.77 -0.38 6.35
C PHE A 150 -6.09 1.02 5.80
N VAL A 151 -5.56 2.03 6.46
CA VAL A 151 -5.34 3.35 5.89
C VAL A 151 -3.89 3.46 5.40
N LYS A 152 -3.68 4.01 4.18
CA LYS A 152 -2.35 4.21 3.58
C LYS A 152 -2.10 5.69 3.35
N THR A 153 -0.87 6.15 3.61
CA THR A 153 -0.54 7.57 3.55
C THR A 153 -0.59 8.15 2.14
N SER A 154 0.11 7.56 1.18
CA SER A 154 0.44 8.24 -0.07
C SER A 154 0.52 7.31 -1.27
N THR A 155 0.29 7.87 -2.47
CA THR A 155 0.51 7.17 -3.75
C THR A 155 1.98 7.11 -4.15
N GLY A 156 2.77 8.10 -3.77
CA GLY A 156 4.12 8.32 -4.28
C GLY A 156 4.16 9.10 -5.61
N PHE A 157 3.02 9.54 -6.13
CA PHE A 157 2.86 10.29 -7.39
C PHE A 157 2.36 11.73 -7.19
N SER A 158 2.25 12.17 -5.93
CA SER A 158 1.86 13.54 -5.58
C SER A 158 3.07 14.34 -5.06
N LYS A 159 2.81 15.54 -4.54
CA LYS A 159 3.83 16.49 -4.06
C LYS A 159 4.55 16.07 -2.78
N GLY A 160 4.06 15.03 -2.07
CA GLY A 160 4.63 14.55 -0.81
C GLY A 160 4.51 13.04 -0.65
N GLY A 161 5.15 12.51 0.40
CA GLY A 161 5.12 11.10 0.78
C GLY A 161 4.80 10.95 2.27
N ALA A 162 5.09 9.79 2.85
CA ALA A 162 4.89 9.54 4.26
C ALA A 162 5.80 10.42 5.13
N THR A 163 5.23 10.95 6.22
CA THR A 163 5.96 11.60 7.30
C THR A 163 5.72 10.88 8.61
N ILE A 164 6.65 10.97 9.56
CA ILE A 164 6.47 10.39 10.89
C ILE A 164 5.21 10.98 11.55
N HIS A 165 5.02 12.29 11.45
CA HIS A 165 3.85 12.98 11.98
C HIS A 165 2.52 12.42 11.41
N ASP A 166 2.44 12.18 10.10
CA ASP A 166 1.24 11.59 9.48
C ASP A 166 0.98 10.18 10.00
N VAL A 167 2.05 9.36 10.08
CA VAL A 167 1.93 7.98 10.57
C VAL A 167 1.48 7.94 12.03
N GLU A 168 2.00 8.83 12.91
CA GLU A 168 1.57 8.94 14.30
C GLU A 168 0.08 9.30 14.42
N ILE A 169 -0.41 10.28 13.61
CA ILE A 169 -1.83 10.62 13.57
C ILE A 169 -2.64 9.40 13.15
N LEU A 170 -2.27 8.77 12.03
CA LEU A 170 -3.01 7.64 11.48
C LEU A 170 -2.99 6.43 12.40
N ALA A 171 -1.85 6.10 13.03
CA ALA A 171 -1.74 4.98 13.97
C ALA A 171 -2.64 5.17 15.19
N ARG A 172 -2.66 6.38 15.75
CA ARG A 172 -3.56 6.71 16.87
C ARG A 172 -5.04 6.52 16.50
N GLU A 173 -5.45 7.01 15.32
CA GLU A 173 -6.84 6.91 14.88
C GLU A 173 -7.19 5.49 14.41
N ALA A 174 -6.31 4.83 13.65
CA ALA A 174 -6.49 3.46 13.16
C ALA A 174 -6.71 2.47 14.32
N ASN A 175 -5.95 2.61 15.42
CA ASN A 175 -6.12 1.80 16.62
C ASN A 175 -7.53 1.89 17.22
N ARG A 176 -8.20 3.04 17.10
CA ARG A 176 -9.59 3.22 17.61
C ARG A 176 -10.60 2.39 16.83
N TYR A 177 -10.29 2.08 15.59
CA TYR A 177 -11.15 1.35 14.67
C TYR A 177 -10.68 -0.08 14.39
N GLY A 178 -9.52 -0.49 14.92
CA GLY A 178 -8.96 -1.82 14.70
C GLY A 178 -8.47 -2.07 13.28
N ILE A 179 -8.04 -1.02 12.57
CA ILE A 179 -7.44 -1.12 11.22
C ILE A 179 -5.94 -0.83 11.29
N GLY A 180 -5.18 -1.30 10.29
CA GLY A 180 -3.74 -1.08 10.21
C GLY A 180 -3.37 0.21 9.47
N VAL A 181 -2.06 0.54 9.51
CA VAL A 181 -1.46 1.68 8.82
C VAL A 181 -0.38 1.21 7.85
N LYS A 182 -0.44 1.68 6.59
CA LYS A 182 0.64 1.52 5.62
C LYS A 182 1.28 2.89 5.33
N ALA A 183 2.57 3.01 5.58
CA ALA A 183 3.36 4.17 5.19
C ALA A 183 3.97 3.95 3.81
N ALA A 184 3.85 4.91 2.90
CA ALA A 184 4.38 4.83 1.55
C ALA A 184 4.76 6.21 1.00
N GLY A 185 5.70 6.21 0.04
CA GLY A 185 6.20 7.44 -0.59
C GLY A 185 7.40 8.03 0.15
N GLY A 186 8.56 8.05 -0.52
CA GLY A 186 9.78 8.68 -0.01
C GLY A 186 10.62 7.83 0.95
N ILE A 187 10.21 6.63 1.33
CA ILE A 187 10.94 5.74 2.25
C ILE A 187 11.98 4.96 1.45
N ARG A 188 13.29 5.21 1.68
CA ARG A 188 14.35 4.67 0.83
C ARG A 188 15.51 4.03 1.57
N ASP A 189 15.59 4.15 2.89
CA ASP A 189 16.65 3.64 3.75
C ASP A 189 16.10 3.00 5.01
N TYR A 190 16.94 2.23 5.69
CA TYR A 190 16.56 1.47 6.88
C TYR A 190 16.11 2.35 8.04
N GLU A 191 16.82 3.46 8.31
CA GLU A 191 16.49 4.32 9.46
C GLU A 191 15.14 5.00 9.28
N THR A 192 14.82 5.46 8.05
CA THR A 192 13.51 6.01 7.73
C THR A 192 12.41 4.93 7.87
N ALA A 193 12.60 3.74 7.34
CA ALA A 193 11.63 2.66 7.44
C ALA A 193 11.39 2.23 8.89
N LYS A 194 12.45 2.10 9.67
CA LYS A 194 12.40 1.81 11.12
C LYS A 194 11.66 2.90 11.91
N ALA A 195 11.89 4.17 11.58
CA ALA A 195 11.17 5.28 12.20
C ALA A 195 9.67 5.26 11.89
N MET A 196 9.28 4.91 10.65
CA MET A 196 7.85 4.74 10.29
C MET A 196 7.19 3.59 11.06
N ILE A 197 7.90 2.47 11.23
CA ILE A 197 7.40 1.34 12.03
C ILE A 197 7.26 1.75 13.50
N ALA A 198 8.26 2.46 14.05
CA ALA A 198 8.20 2.96 15.42
C ALA A 198 7.06 3.97 15.64
N ALA A 199 6.69 4.74 14.61
CA ALA A 199 5.53 5.64 14.61
C ALA A 199 4.18 4.90 14.49
N GLY A 200 4.17 3.58 14.23
CA GLY A 200 2.99 2.74 14.19
C GLY A 200 2.58 2.24 12.81
N ALA A 201 3.47 2.26 11.82
CA ALA A 201 3.19 1.63 10.53
C ALA A 201 3.30 0.10 10.61
N ASP A 202 2.28 -0.62 10.14
CA ASP A 202 2.22 -2.08 10.02
C ASP A 202 2.77 -2.58 8.69
N ARG A 203 2.85 -1.72 7.68
CA ARG A 203 3.36 -1.99 6.33
C ARG A 203 4.11 -0.78 5.80
N ILE A 204 5.11 -1.06 4.97
CA ILE A 204 5.93 -0.05 4.29
C ILE A 204 5.88 -0.29 2.78
N GLY A 205 5.33 0.66 2.03
CA GLY A 205 5.40 0.66 0.57
C GLY A 205 6.65 1.40 0.09
N THR A 206 7.54 0.71 -0.60
CA THR A 206 8.81 1.29 -1.06
C THR A 206 9.32 0.67 -2.35
N SER A 207 9.99 1.45 -3.19
CA SER A 207 10.76 0.94 -4.34
C SER A 207 12.22 0.58 -3.99
N ALA A 208 12.63 0.78 -2.74
CA ALA A 208 14.00 0.56 -2.26
C ALA A 208 14.10 -0.63 -1.28
N GLY A 209 13.22 -1.64 -1.43
CA GLY A 209 13.14 -2.77 -0.49
C GLY A 209 14.47 -3.49 -0.27
N VAL A 210 15.23 -3.73 -1.35
CA VAL A 210 16.57 -4.34 -1.30
C VAL A 210 17.53 -3.49 -0.49
N ALA A 211 17.65 -2.20 -0.80
CA ALA A 211 18.56 -1.28 -0.09
C ALA A 211 18.25 -1.21 1.41
N ILE A 212 16.97 -1.18 1.78
CA ILE A 212 16.53 -1.18 3.18
C ILE A 212 16.98 -2.46 3.92
N CYS A 213 16.85 -3.64 3.28
CA CYS A 213 17.29 -4.90 3.87
C CYS A 213 18.82 -4.98 3.99
N GLU A 214 19.55 -4.51 2.98
CA GLU A 214 21.01 -4.44 3.02
C GLU A 214 21.52 -3.51 4.11
N ASP A 215 20.86 -2.37 4.31
CA ASP A 215 21.22 -1.42 5.36
C ASP A 215 20.87 -1.97 6.77
N GLU A 216 19.76 -2.72 6.92
CA GLU A 216 19.48 -3.49 8.14
C GLU A 216 20.61 -4.47 8.45
N ALA A 217 21.06 -5.26 7.46
CA ALA A 217 22.13 -6.22 7.65
C ALA A 217 23.45 -5.57 8.08
N LYS A 218 23.81 -4.45 7.48
CA LYS A 218 25.00 -3.65 7.87
C LYS A 218 24.87 -3.12 9.30
N ALA A 219 23.72 -2.56 9.66
CA ALA A 219 23.46 -2.01 11.00
C ALA A 219 23.51 -3.08 12.11
N MET A 220 23.14 -4.33 11.79
CA MET A 220 23.17 -5.46 12.72
C MET A 220 24.51 -6.20 12.75
N GLY A 221 25.53 -5.75 12.03
CA GLY A 221 26.85 -6.40 11.97
C GLY A 221 26.83 -7.77 11.26
N GLY A 222 25.78 -8.08 10.51
CA GLY A 222 25.58 -9.30 9.76
C GLY A 222 26.03 -9.15 8.30
N GLY A 223 26.62 -10.20 7.75
CA GLY A 223 26.81 -10.31 6.29
C GLY A 223 25.44 -10.47 5.60
N LEU A 224 25.36 -9.98 4.35
CA LEU A 224 24.21 -10.17 3.48
C LEU A 224 23.77 -11.64 3.43
N PRO A 225 22.48 -11.94 3.32
CA PRO A 225 22.01 -13.27 3.02
C PRO A 225 22.71 -13.75 1.72
N LYS A 226 23.30 -14.96 1.77
CA LYS A 226 23.93 -15.58 0.61
C LYS A 226 22.88 -16.24 -0.24
#